data_7ee7e666f4d1ee6928fa61455f1f3949
#
_entry.id   7ee7e666f4d1ee6928fa61455f1f3949
#
_cell.length_a   1.000
_cell.length_b   1.000
_cell.length_c   1.000
_cell.angle_alpha   90.00
_cell.angle_beta   90.00
_cell.angle_gamma   90.00
#
_symmetry.space_group_name_H-M   'P 1'
#
loop_
_entity.id
_entity.type
_entity.pdbx_description
1 polymer ?
#
loop_
_entity_poly.entity_id
_entity_poly.type
_entity_poly.pdbx_seq_one_letter_code
_entity_poly.pdbx_strand_id
1 'polypeptide(L)'
;LIVGVTTDNFDLDRGKLNVRNNVMERIENVRKTGLADEIIIEEYLGQKIDDIQRYNVDIFAIGSDWEGYFDYLKEYCEVVYLERTEGISSTQLRNEDTVRLGIIGTGRIANRFFPEMQHVNGVRVTAVYNPANPTEADEFADTYSIPVSTVKPEEFLNNVDAVYVASPHLTHYPYVKWLLENNKHVLCETPLTLVSTEAVSLIDLARERHLTLMEANKTAHFPAFNHLISLIKSGLIGTIVDIDASLSTLRQEGLREMDPSQAGGSVTENISFVLLPIFKFLGTDYKNLMFFSSFRGGVDIYTKGILQYPSAVASFKIGLGVKTEGNLVISGTRGYAYVPAPWWKTDYFELRYEDINMNRKYFYSYVGEGLRYELQEFISCINKHILTSHRLTTSEMVASAGVIECFRNGKHIALF
;
A
#
# COMPACT_ATOMS: atom_id res chain seq x y z
N LEU A 1 32.74 -12.27 21.17
CA LEU A 1 31.89 -12.31 19.98
C LEU A 1 31.24 -10.94 19.78
N ILE A 2 31.46 -10.32 18.60
CA ILE A 2 30.81 -9.09 18.19
C ILE A 2 29.66 -9.46 17.24
N VAL A 3 28.46 -8.92 17.47
CA VAL A 3 27.29 -9.18 16.64
C VAL A 3 26.81 -7.90 15.98
N GLY A 4 26.82 -7.86 14.64
CA GLY A 4 26.26 -6.77 13.85
C GLY A 4 24.74 -6.91 13.71
N VAL A 5 24.01 -5.86 14.04
CA VAL A 5 22.55 -5.77 13.86
C VAL A 5 22.24 -4.63 12.89
N THR A 6 21.61 -4.95 11.75
CA THR A 6 21.25 -3.98 10.73
C THR A 6 20.16 -3.02 11.22
N THR A 7 20.19 -1.75 10.80
CA THR A 7 19.06 -0.81 11.04
C THR A 7 17.86 -1.17 10.19
N ASP A 8 16.67 -0.72 10.59
CA ASP A 8 15.43 -0.93 9.83
C ASP A 8 15.51 -0.24 8.44
N ASN A 9 16.15 0.93 8.37
CA ASN A 9 16.38 1.64 7.11
C ASN A 9 17.34 0.89 6.19
N PHE A 10 18.44 0.37 6.73
CA PHE A 10 19.39 -0.42 5.95
C PHE A 10 18.79 -1.74 5.45
N ASP A 11 17.92 -2.38 6.24
CA ASP A 11 17.16 -3.54 5.79
C ASP A 11 16.17 -3.19 4.67
N LEU A 12 15.51 -2.02 4.74
CA LEU A 12 14.65 -1.51 3.67
C LEU A 12 15.42 -1.24 2.37
N ASP A 13 16.59 -0.60 2.46
CA ASP A 13 17.46 -0.32 1.31
C ASP A 13 17.93 -1.61 0.62
N ARG A 14 18.05 -2.71 1.37
CA ARG A 14 18.36 -4.04 0.87
C ARG A 14 17.12 -4.83 0.40
N GLY A 15 15.95 -4.19 0.34
CA GLY A 15 14.71 -4.80 -0.11
C GLY A 15 14.04 -5.73 0.90
N LYS A 16 14.44 -5.71 2.18
CA LYS A 16 13.78 -6.46 3.24
C LYS A 16 12.60 -5.66 3.78
N LEU A 17 11.42 -5.95 3.31
CA LEU A 17 10.18 -5.40 3.83
C LEU A 17 9.62 -6.30 4.96
N ASN A 18 8.99 -5.70 5.97
CA ASN A 18 8.44 -6.39 7.14
C ASN A 18 9.48 -7.14 7.98
N VAL A 19 10.48 -6.45 8.45
CA VAL A 19 11.31 -6.97 9.53
C VAL A 19 10.40 -7.11 10.75
N ARG A 20 10.20 -8.33 11.25
CA ARG A 20 9.26 -8.65 12.36
C ARG A 20 9.54 -7.82 13.61
N ASN A 21 10.81 -7.68 13.94
CA ASN A 21 11.29 -6.95 15.10
C ASN A 21 12.06 -5.72 14.62
N ASN A 22 11.78 -4.56 15.16
CA ASN A 22 12.57 -3.35 14.91
C ASN A 22 14.02 -3.52 15.43
N VAL A 23 14.91 -2.61 15.03
CA VAL A 23 16.32 -2.70 15.40
C VAL A 23 16.54 -2.83 16.92
N MET A 24 15.76 -2.11 17.73
CA MET A 24 15.89 -2.15 19.20
C MET A 24 15.48 -3.52 19.76
N GLU A 25 14.41 -4.09 19.26
CA GLU A 25 13.97 -5.44 19.63
C GLU A 25 14.99 -6.51 19.21
N ARG A 26 15.59 -6.36 18.04
CA ARG A 26 16.66 -7.27 17.56
C ARG A 26 17.90 -7.19 18.43
N ILE A 27 18.32 -5.98 18.80
CA ILE A 27 19.43 -5.77 19.73
C ILE A 27 19.13 -6.44 21.09
N GLU A 28 17.92 -6.24 21.62
CA GLU A 28 17.52 -6.82 22.90
C GLU A 28 17.44 -8.37 22.82
N ASN A 29 16.97 -8.91 21.72
CA ASN A 29 16.94 -10.36 21.52
C ASN A 29 18.36 -10.95 21.47
N VAL A 30 19.30 -10.30 20.78
CA VAL A 30 20.72 -10.72 20.79
C VAL A 30 21.30 -10.62 22.21
N ARG A 31 21.02 -9.53 22.93
CA ARG A 31 21.49 -9.36 24.31
C ARG A 31 20.99 -10.43 25.25
N LYS A 32 19.72 -10.84 25.11
CA LYS A 32 19.09 -11.90 25.92
C LYS A 32 19.74 -13.27 25.72
N THR A 33 20.42 -13.52 24.60
CA THR A 33 21.15 -14.79 24.41
C THR A 33 22.35 -14.92 25.35
N GLY A 34 22.92 -13.81 25.81
CA GLY A 34 24.14 -13.79 26.62
C GLY A 34 25.40 -14.22 25.88
N LEU A 35 25.33 -14.38 24.55
CA LEU A 35 26.44 -14.89 23.74
C LEU A 35 27.28 -13.78 23.10
N ALA A 36 26.73 -12.58 22.96
CA ALA A 36 27.41 -11.42 22.37
C ALA A 36 28.14 -10.63 23.46
N ASP A 37 29.45 -10.45 23.31
CA ASP A 37 30.25 -9.59 24.17
C ASP A 37 30.01 -8.10 23.80
N GLU A 38 29.82 -7.82 22.49
CA GLU A 38 29.53 -6.50 21.97
C GLU A 38 28.49 -6.59 20.84
N ILE A 39 27.60 -5.58 20.75
CA ILE A 39 26.59 -5.47 19.70
C ILE A 39 26.82 -4.16 18.98
N ILE A 40 27.06 -4.23 17.68
CA ILE A 40 27.23 -3.06 16.80
C ILE A 40 26.04 -2.90 15.85
N ILE A 41 25.80 -1.66 15.44
CA ILE A 41 24.71 -1.34 14.52
C ILE A 41 25.29 -1.17 13.11
N GLU A 42 24.69 -1.88 12.14
CA GLU A 42 25.03 -1.76 10.72
C GLU A 42 24.05 -0.85 10.01
N GLU A 43 24.52 0.27 9.44
CA GLU A 43 23.70 1.32 8.85
C GLU A 43 23.90 1.52 7.35
N TYR A 44 25.02 1.08 6.78
CA TYR A 44 25.35 1.31 5.36
C TYR A 44 26.18 0.19 4.74
N LEU A 45 26.13 0.14 3.39
CA LEU A 45 26.93 -0.79 2.61
C LEU A 45 28.42 -0.45 2.72
N GLY A 46 29.26 -1.45 3.03
CA GLY A 46 30.71 -1.26 3.19
C GLY A 46 31.17 -1.06 4.63
N GLN A 47 30.28 -0.77 5.58
CA GLN A 47 30.59 -0.61 7.00
C GLN A 47 31.40 -1.79 7.59
N LYS A 48 31.21 -2.99 7.06
CA LYS A 48 31.90 -4.20 7.53
C LYS A 48 33.41 -4.07 7.48
N ILE A 49 33.98 -3.37 6.49
CA ILE A 49 35.42 -3.13 6.42
C ILE A 49 35.86 -2.24 7.58
N ASP A 50 35.14 -1.15 7.81
CA ASP A 50 35.43 -0.21 8.90
C ASP A 50 35.34 -0.89 10.26
N ASP A 51 34.28 -1.73 10.46
CA ASP A 51 34.08 -2.46 11.70
C ASP A 51 35.17 -3.54 11.92
N ILE A 52 35.53 -4.30 10.89
CA ILE A 52 36.61 -5.30 10.97
C ILE A 52 37.91 -4.65 11.40
N GLN A 53 38.27 -3.51 10.80
CA GLN A 53 39.48 -2.78 11.14
C GLN A 53 39.40 -2.13 12.53
N ARG A 54 38.27 -1.53 12.87
CA ARG A 54 38.04 -0.83 14.15
C ARG A 54 38.10 -1.77 15.34
N TYR A 55 37.53 -2.95 15.21
CA TYR A 55 37.46 -3.95 16.29
C TYR A 55 38.54 -5.02 16.19
N ASN A 56 39.43 -4.91 15.21
CA ASN A 56 40.51 -5.87 14.95
C ASN A 56 39.96 -7.32 14.89
N VAL A 57 38.96 -7.54 14.01
CA VAL A 57 38.25 -8.80 13.87
C VAL A 57 39.11 -9.80 13.12
N ASP A 58 39.35 -10.95 13.73
CA ASP A 58 40.15 -12.07 13.13
C ASP A 58 39.27 -12.87 12.17
N ILE A 59 38.00 -13.12 12.53
CA ILE A 59 37.10 -14.00 11.78
C ILE A 59 35.74 -13.30 11.58
N PHE A 60 35.35 -13.17 10.33
CA PHE A 60 33.99 -12.78 9.94
C PHE A 60 33.19 -14.04 9.60
N ALA A 61 32.18 -14.37 10.40
CA ALA A 61 31.32 -15.53 10.21
C ALA A 61 29.93 -15.12 9.74
N ILE A 62 29.42 -15.79 8.70
CA ILE A 62 28.08 -15.56 8.14
C ILE A 62 27.51 -16.86 7.58
N GLY A 63 26.18 -16.94 7.40
CA GLY A 63 25.52 -18.13 6.84
C GLY A 63 25.94 -18.42 5.39
N SER A 64 25.96 -19.72 5.02
CA SER A 64 26.33 -20.21 3.68
C SER A 64 25.46 -19.67 2.54
N ASP A 65 24.26 -19.10 2.84
CA ASP A 65 23.43 -18.40 1.85
C ASP A 65 24.14 -17.22 1.18
N TRP A 66 25.20 -16.72 1.81
CA TRP A 66 26.00 -15.59 1.35
C TRP A 66 27.36 -16.02 0.80
N GLU A 67 27.53 -17.32 0.51
CA GLU A 67 28.82 -17.85 0.01
C GLU A 67 29.29 -17.06 -1.23
N GLY A 68 30.54 -16.61 -1.17
CA GLY A 68 31.17 -15.78 -2.18
C GLY A 68 30.83 -14.29 -2.14
N TYR A 69 29.70 -13.89 -1.55
CA TYR A 69 29.27 -12.49 -1.53
C TYR A 69 30.18 -11.58 -0.69
N PHE A 70 30.75 -12.12 0.39
CA PHE A 70 31.63 -11.39 1.30
C PHE A 70 33.10 -11.72 1.10
N ASP A 71 33.50 -12.33 0.00
CA ASP A 71 34.90 -12.70 -0.30
C ASP A 71 35.83 -11.50 -0.36
N TYR A 72 35.32 -10.31 -0.63
CA TYR A 72 36.08 -9.07 -0.58
C TYR A 72 36.62 -8.72 0.83
N LEU A 73 36.06 -9.31 1.87
CA LEU A 73 36.55 -9.14 3.26
C LEU A 73 37.75 -10.00 3.57
N LYS A 74 38.10 -10.98 2.73
CA LYS A 74 39.29 -11.87 2.90
C LYS A 74 40.61 -11.11 2.90
N GLU A 75 40.62 -9.86 2.38
CA GLU A 75 41.81 -9.00 2.47
C GLU A 75 42.02 -8.45 3.90
N TYR A 76 41.00 -8.51 4.78
CA TYR A 76 41.00 -7.85 6.08
C TYR A 76 40.92 -8.88 7.24
N CYS A 77 40.26 -10.01 7.04
CA CYS A 77 40.08 -11.07 8.04
C CYS A 77 39.79 -12.42 7.40
N GLU A 78 39.79 -13.50 8.21
CA GLU A 78 39.26 -14.78 7.77
C GLU A 78 37.75 -14.72 7.56
N VAL A 79 37.23 -15.17 6.41
CA VAL A 79 35.78 -15.23 6.12
C VAL A 79 35.32 -16.68 6.19
N VAL A 80 34.42 -16.97 7.10
CA VAL A 80 33.87 -18.31 7.34
C VAL A 80 32.37 -18.32 6.99
N TYR A 81 32.00 -19.19 6.06
CA TYR A 81 30.61 -19.44 5.70
C TYR A 81 30.08 -20.63 6.49
N LEU A 82 29.17 -20.38 7.41
CA LEU A 82 28.62 -21.40 8.30
C LEU A 82 27.53 -22.20 7.59
N GLU A 83 27.65 -23.51 7.59
CA GLU A 83 26.58 -24.37 7.07
C GLU A 83 25.30 -24.21 7.88
N ARG A 84 24.18 -24.37 7.18
CA ARG A 84 22.86 -24.31 7.85
C ARG A 84 22.71 -25.46 8.82
N THR A 85 22.22 -25.18 10.01
CA THR A 85 21.82 -26.20 10.96
C THR A 85 20.64 -26.98 10.37
N GLU A 86 20.80 -28.29 10.16
CA GLU A 86 19.75 -29.18 9.67
C GLU A 86 18.50 -29.09 10.59
N GLY A 87 17.31 -28.94 9.99
CA GLY A 87 16.03 -28.89 10.72
C GLY A 87 15.67 -27.55 11.34
N ILE A 88 16.52 -26.51 11.23
CA ILE A 88 16.21 -25.16 11.69
C ILE A 88 16.44 -24.21 10.51
N SER A 89 15.40 -23.92 9.75
CA SER A 89 15.46 -22.82 8.80
C SER A 89 14.69 -21.62 9.34
N SER A 90 15.24 -20.42 9.18
CA SER A 90 14.51 -19.19 9.44
C SER A 90 13.21 -19.11 8.60
N THR A 91 13.11 -19.88 7.54
CA THR A 91 11.93 -20.12 6.73
C THR A 91 10.92 -21.05 7.41
N GLN A 92 11.37 -22.10 8.11
CA GLN A 92 10.47 -22.96 8.89
C GLN A 92 9.90 -22.24 10.12
N LEU A 93 10.73 -21.52 10.88
CA LEU A 93 10.30 -20.69 12.00
C LEU A 93 9.38 -19.53 11.55
N ARG A 94 9.56 -19.05 10.31
CA ARG A 94 8.68 -18.05 9.69
C ARG A 94 7.36 -18.66 9.18
N ASN A 95 7.33 -19.94 8.83
CA ASN A 95 6.13 -20.58 8.29
C ASN A 95 5.03 -20.82 9.34
N GLU A 96 5.37 -20.95 10.62
CA GLU A 96 4.38 -21.12 11.70
C GLU A 96 3.59 -19.85 11.98
N ASP A 97 4.17 -18.66 11.71
CA ASP A 97 3.55 -17.35 11.91
C ASP A 97 3.22 -16.62 10.58
N THR A 98 3.22 -17.33 9.46
CA THR A 98 2.97 -16.73 8.14
C THR A 98 1.48 -16.65 7.86
N VAL A 99 0.97 -15.44 7.59
CA VAL A 99 -0.43 -15.20 7.18
C VAL A 99 -0.70 -15.92 5.84
N ARG A 100 -1.68 -16.83 5.85
CA ARG A 100 -2.18 -17.48 4.64
C ARG A 100 -3.13 -16.53 3.93
N LEU A 101 -2.70 -15.99 2.81
CA LEU A 101 -3.46 -15.02 2.02
C LEU A 101 -4.23 -15.73 0.91
N GLY A 102 -5.54 -15.48 0.84
CA GLY A 102 -6.38 -15.82 -0.29
C GLY A 102 -6.48 -14.66 -1.28
N ILE A 103 -6.75 -14.97 -2.54
CA ILE A 103 -7.06 -13.96 -3.56
C ILE A 103 -8.47 -14.22 -4.12
N ILE A 104 -9.32 -13.18 -4.14
CA ILE A 104 -10.61 -13.20 -4.83
C ILE A 104 -10.53 -12.31 -6.06
N GLY A 105 -10.73 -12.92 -7.24
CA GLY A 105 -10.55 -12.27 -8.54
C GLY A 105 -9.13 -12.42 -9.08
N THR A 106 -9.05 -12.75 -10.37
CA THR A 106 -7.80 -13.10 -11.08
C THR A 106 -7.45 -12.13 -12.20
N GLY A 107 -8.13 -10.97 -12.19
CA GLY A 107 -7.98 -9.95 -13.21
C GLY A 107 -6.63 -9.23 -13.20
N ARG A 108 -6.56 -8.17 -13.99
CA ARG A 108 -5.33 -7.37 -14.20
C ARG A 108 -4.64 -6.93 -12.90
N ILE A 109 -5.40 -6.52 -11.87
CA ILE A 109 -4.78 -6.01 -10.64
C ILE A 109 -4.19 -7.14 -9.80
N ALA A 110 -4.83 -8.32 -9.76
CA ALA A 110 -4.29 -9.49 -9.08
C ALA A 110 -2.97 -9.97 -9.73
N ASN A 111 -2.88 -9.94 -11.07
CA ASN A 111 -1.65 -10.25 -11.80
C ASN A 111 -0.50 -9.25 -11.54
N ARG A 112 -0.81 -8.00 -11.20
CA ARG A 112 0.19 -7.01 -10.79
C ARG A 112 0.55 -7.10 -9.31
N PHE A 113 -0.39 -7.54 -8.48
CA PHE A 113 -0.21 -7.68 -7.05
C PHE A 113 0.69 -8.89 -6.70
N PHE A 114 0.52 -10.01 -7.38
CA PHE A 114 1.21 -11.25 -7.04
C PHE A 114 2.75 -11.14 -7.07
N PRO A 115 3.40 -10.56 -8.10
CA PRO A 115 4.85 -10.35 -8.08
C PRO A 115 5.33 -9.45 -6.94
N GLU A 116 4.51 -8.49 -6.52
CA GLU A 116 4.84 -7.60 -5.41
C GLU A 116 4.86 -8.31 -4.05
N MET A 117 4.01 -9.31 -3.88
CA MET A 117 3.92 -10.09 -2.64
C MET A 117 5.20 -10.84 -2.30
N GLN A 118 5.96 -11.29 -3.29
CA GLN A 118 7.21 -12.02 -3.09
C GLN A 118 8.24 -11.20 -2.31
N HIS A 119 8.05 -9.88 -2.27
CA HIS A 119 8.91 -8.94 -1.54
C HIS A 119 8.39 -8.61 -0.13
N VAL A 120 7.28 -9.22 0.31
CA VAL A 120 6.71 -8.98 1.64
C VAL A 120 6.85 -10.24 2.50
N ASN A 121 7.55 -10.10 3.62
CA ASN A 121 7.73 -11.21 4.56
C ASN A 121 6.48 -11.44 5.42
N GLY A 122 6.31 -12.67 5.92
CA GLY A 122 5.22 -13.01 6.83
C GLY A 122 3.87 -13.23 6.14
N VAL A 123 3.87 -13.39 4.82
CA VAL A 123 2.67 -13.69 4.04
C VAL A 123 2.98 -14.68 2.92
N ARG A 124 2.04 -15.58 2.61
CA ARG A 124 2.08 -16.44 1.42
C ARG A 124 0.69 -16.61 0.84
N VAL A 125 0.55 -16.66 -0.47
CA VAL A 125 -0.72 -17.02 -1.11
C VAL A 125 -0.92 -18.52 -1.01
N THR A 126 -2.09 -18.89 -0.54
CA THR A 126 -2.46 -20.30 -0.32
C THR A 126 -3.66 -20.71 -1.13
N ALA A 127 -4.51 -19.78 -1.53
CA ALA A 127 -5.72 -20.10 -2.28
C ALA A 127 -6.15 -18.96 -3.22
N VAL A 128 -6.75 -19.31 -4.33
CA VAL A 128 -7.46 -18.39 -5.23
C VAL A 128 -8.92 -18.83 -5.38
N TYR A 129 -9.81 -17.82 -5.43
CA TYR A 129 -11.26 -18.01 -5.54
C TYR A 129 -11.83 -17.08 -6.63
N ASN A 130 -12.34 -17.67 -7.71
CA ASN A 130 -13.02 -16.91 -8.76
C ASN A 130 -14.18 -17.75 -9.34
N PRO A 131 -15.33 -17.78 -8.64
CA PRO A 131 -16.47 -18.58 -9.09
C PRO A 131 -17.11 -18.09 -10.40
N ALA A 132 -16.87 -16.83 -10.77
CA ALA A 132 -17.33 -16.26 -12.04
C ALA A 132 -16.54 -16.78 -13.25
N ASN A 133 -15.26 -17.13 -13.06
CA ASN A 133 -14.41 -17.68 -14.10
C ASN A 133 -13.42 -18.71 -13.51
N PRO A 134 -13.86 -19.97 -13.31
CA PRO A 134 -13.02 -21.01 -12.72
C PRO A 134 -11.76 -21.32 -13.53
N THR A 135 -11.87 -21.32 -14.86
CA THR A 135 -10.73 -21.60 -15.75
C THR A 135 -9.61 -20.56 -15.57
N GLU A 136 -9.99 -19.27 -15.49
CA GLU A 136 -9.01 -18.20 -15.23
C GLU A 136 -8.38 -18.33 -13.84
N ALA A 137 -9.13 -18.82 -12.84
CA ALA A 137 -8.59 -19.12 -11.52
C ALA A 137 -7.56 -20.24 -11.55
N ASP A 138 -7.82 -21.31 -12.29
CA ASP A 138 -6.89 -22.43 -12.44
C ASP A 138 -5.61 -21.99 -13.18
N GLU A 139 -5.74 -21.26 -14.28
CA GLU A 139 -4.61 -20.69 -15.02
C GLU A 139 -3.76 -19.74 -14.16
N PHE A 140 -4.41 -18.92 -13.34
CA PHE A 140 -3.74 -18.04 -12.40
C PHE A 140 -2.99 -18.82 -11.32
N ALA A 141 -3.61 -19.86 -10.75
CA ALA A 141 -3.01 -20.73 -9.76
C ALA A 141 -1.79 -21.49 -10.32
N ASP A 142 -1.90 -22.01 -11.53
CA ASP A 142 -0.80 -22.69 -12.21
C ASP A 142 0.36 -21.74 -12.51
N THR A 143 0.07 -20.54 -13.03
CA THR A 143 1.07 -19.53 -13.36
C THR A 143 1.91 -19.14 -12.15
N TYR A 144 1.28 -19.02 -10.98
CA TYR A 144 1.90 -18.54 -9.76
C TYR A 144 2.17 -19.64 -8.73
N SER A 145 1.93 -20.90 -9.07
CA SER A 145 2.11 -22.07 -8.20
C SER A 145 1.34 -21.94 -6.86
N ILE A 146 0.08 -21.49 -6.94
CA ILE A 146 -0.81 -21.37 -5.79
C ILE A 146 -1.38 -22.75 -5.47
N PRO A 147 -1.29 -23.24 -4.21
CA PRO A 147 -1.67 -24.63 -3.88
C PRO A 147 -3.15 -24.97 -4.11
N VAL A 148 -4.05 -23.99 -3.93
CA VAL A 148 -5.50 -24.23 -4.02
C VAL A 148 -6.14 -23.26 -5.00
N SER A 149 -6.78 -23.79 -6.05
CA SER A 149 -7.76 -23.09 -6.88
C SER A 149 -9.12 -23.72 -6.64
N THR A 150 -10.13 -22.93 -6.28
CA THR A 150 -11.42 -23.47 -5.92
C THR A 150 -12.57 -22.51 -6.20
N VAL A 151 -13.73 -23.06 -6.44
CA VAL A 151 -15.03 -22.36 -6.48
C VAL A 151 -15.91 -22.69 -5.27
N LYS A 152 -15.39 -23.50 -4.34
CA LYS A 152 -16.10 -23.91 -3.14
C LYS A 152 -15.75 -22.97 -1.98
N PRO A 153 -16.73 -22.23 -1.44
CA PRO A 153 -16.50 -21.27 -0.36
C PRO A 153 -15.80 -21.88 0.87
N GLU A 154 -16.24 -23.05 1.34
CA GLU A 154 -15.68 -23.69 2.53
C GLU A 154 -14.21 -24.10 2.33
N GLU A 155 -13.88 -24.66 1.17
CA GLU A 155 -12.52 -25.05 0.84
C GLU A 155 -11.60 -23.81 0.80
N PHE A 156 -12.05 -22.71 0.21
CA PHE A 156 -11.32 -21.46 0.19
C PHE A 156 -11.08 -20.95 1.61
N LEU A 157 -12.15 -20.83 2.41
CA LEU A 157 -12.06 -20.29 3.79
C LEU A 157 -11.14 -21.10 4.69
N ASN A 158 -11.09 -22.43 4.53
CA ASN A 158 -10.23 -23.31 5.34
C ASN A 158 -8.72 -23.13 5.02
N ASN A 159 -8.40 -22.57 3.87
CA ASN A 159 -7.01 -22.40 3.42
C ASN A 159 -6.46 -20.98 3.64
N VAL A 160 -7.24 -20.04 4.20
CA VAL A 160 -6.82 -18.64 4.32
C VAL A 160 -7.06 -18.07 5.72
N ASP A 161 -6.22 -17.12 6.12
CA ASP A 161 -6.37 -16.31 7.34
C ASP A 161 -6.79 -14.88 6.98
N ALA A 162 -6.33 -14.41 5.84
CA ALA A 162 -6.60 -13.09 5.28
C ALA A 162 -6.89 -13.19 3.79
N VAL A 163 -7.60 -12.21 3.22
CA VAL A 163 -7.97 -12.24 1.81
C VAL A 163 -7.75 -10.87 1.17
N TYR A 164 -7.13 -10.89 -0.01
CA TYR A 164 -7.08 -9.77 -0.92
C TYR A 164 -8.25 -9.85 -1.91
N VAL A 165 -9.15 -8.87 -1.85
CA VAL A 165 -10.33 -8.80 -2.73
C VAL A 165 -10.02 -7.88 -3.91
N ALA A 166 -9.85 -8.48 -5.09
CA ALA A 166 -9.48 -7.85 -6.36
C ALA A 166 -10.53 -8.09 -7.46
N SER A 167 -11.77 -8.24 -7.05
CA SER A 167 -12.94 -8.52 -7.90
C SER A 167 -13.57 -7.22 -8.43
N PRO A 168 -14.58 -7.25 -9.33
CA PRO A 168 -15.29 -6.05 -9.76
C PRO A 168 -15.99 -5.31 -8.61
N HIS A 169 -16.09 -3.98 -8.69
CA HIS A 169 -16.59 -3.07 -7.63
C HIS A 169 -17.93 -3.50 -7.00
N LEU A 170 -18.88 -3.98 -7.82
CA LEU A 170 -20.19 -4.43 -7.34
C LEU A 170 -20.13 -5.66 -6.43
N THR A 171 -19.01 -6.36 -6.42
CA THR A 171 -18.82 -7.58 -5.63
C THR A 171 -17.96 -7.36 -4.38
N HIS A 172 -17.40 -6.15 -4.19
CA HIS A 172 -16.58 -5.85 -3.01
C HIS A 172 -17.38 -6.01 -1.72
N TYR A 173 -18.52 -5.32 -1.59
CA TYR A 173 -19.34 -5.39 -0.38
C TYR A 173 -19.75 -6.84 0.00
N PRO A 174 -20.39 -7.63 -0.89
CA PRO A 174 -20.79 -8.99 -0.53
C PRO A 174 -19.59 -9.89 -0.18
N TYR A 175 -18.46 -9.80 -0.89
CA TYR A 175 -17.28 -10.60 -0.55
C TYR A 175 -16.65 -10.17 0.77
N VAL A 176 -16.44 -8.88 0.99
CA VAL A 176 -15.84 -8.37 2.23
C VAL A 176 -16.71 -8.75 3.41
N LYS A 177 -18.04 -8.58 3.31
CA LYS A 177 -18.98 -8.98 4.36
C LYS A 177 -18.90 -10.47 4.68
N TRP A 178 -18.96 -11.32 3.65
CA TRP A 178 -18.84 -12.77 3.79
C TRP A 178 -17.53 -13.18 4.47
N LEU A 179 -16.42 -12.57 4.12
CA LEU A 179 -15.11 -12.86 4.70
C LEU A 179 -15.04 -12.47 6.19
N LEU A 180 -15.51 -11.26 6.53
CA LEU A 180 -15.55 -10.79 7.92
C LEU A 180 -16.47 -11.66 8.78
N GLU A 181 -17.65 -12.08 8.26
CA GLU A 181 -18.56 -13.01 8.94
C GLU A 181 -17.90 -14.37 9.21
N ASN A 182 -16.93 -14.77 8.38
CA ASN A 182 -16.14 -15.99 8.52
C ASN A 182 -14.77 -15.78 9.18
N ASN A 183 -14.61 -14.68 9.92
CA ASN A 183 -13.41 -14.36 10.72
C ASN A 183 -12.11 -14.28 9.88
N LYS A 184 -12.18 -13.67 8.68
CA LYS A 184 -11.01 -13.43 7.84
C LYS A 184 -10.66 -11.93 7.80
N HIS A 185 -9.36 -11.60 7.92
CA HIS A 185 -8.88 -10.25 7.67
C HIS A 185 -9.01 -9.91 6.20
N VAL A 186 -9.26 -8.64 5.86
CA VAL A 186 -9.54 -8.26 4.47
C VAL A 186 -8.74 -7.02 4.04
N LEU A 187 -8.05 -7.16 2.90
CA LEU A 187 -7.54 -6.07 2.09
C LEU A 187 -8.38 -6.00 0.81
N CYS A 188 -9.16 -4.94 0.63
CA CYS A 188 -10.07 -4.80 -0.50
C CYS A 188 -9.62 -3.69 -1.43
N GLU A 189 -9.59 -3.95 -2.75
CA GLU A 189 -9.32 -2.94 -3.77
C GLU A 189 -10.26 -1.74 -3.66
N THR A 190 -9.77 -0.60 -4.16
CA THR A 190 -10.54 0.65 -4.22
C THR A 190 -11.65 0.59 -5.27
N PRO A 191 -12.80 1.21 -4.98
CA PRO A 191 -13.28 1.68 -3.68
C PRO A 191 -13.75 0.51 -2.81
N LEU A 192 -13.62 0.63 -1.48
CA LEU A 192 -14.10 -0.41 -0.56
C LEU A 192 -15.56 -0.78 -0.81
N THR A 193 -16.43 0.24 -0.99
CA THR A 193 -17.84 0.10 -1.36
C THR A 193 -18.27 1.27 -2.23
N LEU A 194 -19.42 1.14 -2.89
CA LEU A 194 -20.04 2.19 -3.70
C LEU A 194 -21.10 3.00 -2.93
N VAL A 195 -21.37 2.60 -1.67
CA VAL A 195 -22.41 3.17 -0.81
C VAL A 195 -21.83 3.37 0.60
N SER A 196 -22.04 4.56 1.16
CA SER A 196 -21.45 4.93 2.45
C SER A 196 -21.95 4.07 3.62
N THR A 197 -23.24 3.72 3.64
CA THR A 197 -23.80 2.84 4.68
C THR A 197 -23.26 1.41 4.64
N GLU A 198 -22.88 0.92 3.45
CA GLU A 198 -22.19 -0.38 3.31
C GLU A 198 -20.78 -0.30 3.91
N ALA A 199 -20.03 0.78 3.64
CA ALA A 199 -18.71 0.97 4.24
C ALA A 199 -18.78 1.00 5.77
N VAL A 200 -19.74 1.74 6.34
CA VAL A 200 -19.97 1.77 7.80
C VAL A 200 -20.25 0.36 8.33
N SER A 201 -21.15 -0.39 7.69
CA SER A 201 -21.52 -1.73 8.14
C SER A 201 -20.33 -2.71 8.13
N LEU A 202 -19.46 -2.64 7.14
CA LEU A 202 -18.26 -3.47 7.07
C LEU A 202 -17.22 -3.09 8.15
N ILE A 203 -17.04 -1.80 8.40
CA ILE A 203 -16.12 -1.30 9.43
C ILE A 203 -16.61 -1.72 10.82
N ASP A 204 -17.92 -1.61 11.08
CA ASP A 204 -18.48 -2.02 12.36
C ASP A 204 -18.41 -3.53 12.56
N LEU A 205 -18.68 -4.32 11.52
CA LEU A 205 -18.50 -5.78 11.54
C LEU A 205 -17.03 -6.18 11.77
N ALA A 206 -16.08 -5.53 11.09
CA ALA A 206 -14.65 -5.77 11.31
C ALA A 206 -14.23 -5.46 12.75
N ARG A 207 -14.77 -4.36 13.33
CA ARG A 207 -14.52 -3.98 14.72
C ARG A 207 -15.13 -5.00 15.71
N GLU A 208 -16.35 -5.41 15.47
CA GLU A 208 -17.04 -6.42 16.31
C GLU A 208 -16.27 -7.75 16.34
N ARG A 209 -15.74 -8.16 15.18
CA ARG A 209 -15.00 -9.40 15.01
C ARG A 209 -13.50 -9.29 15.32
N HIS A 210 -13.02 -8.11 15.70
CA HIS A 210 -11.58 -7.83 15.92
C HIS A 210 -10.70 -8.18 14.71
N LEU A 211 -11.17 -7.88 13.50
CA LEU A 211 -10.50 -8.17 12.25
C LEU A 211 -9.91 -6.90 11.63
N THR A 212 -8.77 -7.06 10.98
CA THR A 212 -8.19 -6.00 10.16
C THR A 212 -8.96 -5.87 8.85
N LEU A 213 -9.48 -4.68 8.58
CA LEU A 213 -10.09 -4.29 7.32
C LEU A 213 -9.36 -3.06 6.76
N MET A 214 -8.82 -3.17 5.54
CA MET A 214 -8.16 -2.08 4.85
C MET A 214 -8.67 -1.96 3.41
N GLU A 215 -8.79 -0.72 2.92
CA GLU A 215 -8.94 -0.43 1.50
C GLU A 215 -7.55 -0.31 0.87
N ALA A 216 -7.33 -0.98 -0.26
CA ALA A 216 -6.06 -1.06 -0.96
C ALA A 216 -5.80 0.20 -1.81
N ASN A 217 -5.58 1.33 -1.15
CA ASN A 217 -5.14 2.55 -1.80
C ASN A 217 -3.62 2.70 -1.63
N LYS A 218 -2.86 2.13 -2.54
CA LYS A 218 -1.39 2.07 -2.48
C LYS A 218 -0.72 3.42 -2.24
N THR A 219 -1.28 4.52 -2.77
CA THR A 219 -0.70 5.86 -2.61
C THR A 219 -0.60 6.27 -1.14
N ALA A 220 -1.55 5.85 -0.30
CA ALA A 220 -1.53 6.12 1.14
C ALA A 220 -0.30 5.49 1.84
N HIS A 221 0.30 4.48 1.24
CA HIS A 221 1.37 3.69 1.84
C HIS A 221 2.76 4.01 1.27
N PHE A 222 2.86 4.83 0.21
CA PHE A 222 4.16 5.24 -0.34
C PHE A 222 4.97 6.05 0.68
N PRO A 223 6.26 5.73 0.88
CA PRO A 223 7.14 6.48 1.78
C PRO A 223 7.20 7.97 1.45
N ALA A 224 7.36 8.33 0.17
CA ALA A 224 7.42 9.71 -0.29
C ALA A 224 6.12 10.47 0.02
N PHE A 225 4.96 9.86 -0.21
CA PHE A 225 3.67 10.51 0.09
C PHE A 225 3.47 10.72 1.59
N ASN A 226 3.88 9.77 2.44
CA ASN A 226 3.83 9.91 3.89
C ASN A 226 4.79 11.00 4.39
N HIS A 227 5.97 11.13 3.78
CA HIS A 227 6.89 12.22 4.10
C HIS A 227 6.31 13.58 3.68
N LEU A 228 5.72 13.67 2.50
CA LEU A 228 4.99 14.88 2.06
C LEU A 228 3.92 15.29 3.07
N ILE A 229 3.09 14.33 3.53
CA ILE A 229 2.08 14.59 4.57
C ILE A 229 2.72 15.16 5.83
N SER A 230 3.80 14.56 6.30
CA SER A 230 4.49 14.99 7.53
C SER A 230 5.04 16.41 7.40
N LEU A 231 5.68 16.74 6.28
CA LEU A 231 6.24 18.07 6.02
C LEU A 231 5.16 19.15 5.92
N ILE A 232 4.05 18.88 5.24
CA ILE A 232 2.97 19.84 5.10
C ILE A 232 2.25 20.05 6.44
N LYS A 233 1.96 18.96 7.18
CA LYS A 233 1.34 19.05 8.51
C LYS A 233 2.23 19.73 9.55
N SER A 234 3.56 19.74 9.37
CA SER A 234 4.46 20.55 10.20
C SER A 234 4.37 22.05 9.93
N GLY A 235 3.57 22.46 8.93
CA GLY A 235 3.29 23.87 8.63
C GLY A 235 4.31 24.53 7.71
N LEU A 236 5.16 23.79 7.00
CA LEU A 236 6.21 24.38 6.13
C LEU A 236 5.64 25.31 5.05
N ILE A 237 4.50 24.98 4.46
CA ILE A 237 3.83 25.81 3.45
C ILE A 237 2.79 26.79 4.04
N GLY A 238 2.67 26.84 5.37
CA GLY A 238 1.67 27.67 6.05
C GLY A 238 0.29 27.00 6.09
N THR A 239 -0.79 27.82 6.14
CA THR A 239 -2.17 27.35 6.11
C THR A 239 -2.54 26.95 4.68
N ILE A 240 -3.06 25.74 4.49
CA ILE A 240 -3.52 25.27 3.18
C ILE A 240 -4.79 26.01 2.79
N VAL A 241 -4.83 26.52 1.56
CA VAL A 241 -5.97 27.26 1.00
C VAL A 241 -6.54 26.62 -0.26
N ASP A 242 -5.74 25.79 -0.97
CA ASP A 242 -6.17 25.10 -2.17
C ASP A 242 -5.45 23.77 -2.37
N ILE A 243 -6.18 22.78 -2.91
CA ILE A 243 -5.62 21.50 -3.36
C ILE A 243 -6.17 21.20 -4.74
N ASP A 244 -5.28 20.87 -5.68
CA ASP A 244 -5.66 20.43 -7.03
C ASP A 244 -4.98 19.08 -7.35
N ALA A 245 -5.80 18.03 -7.55
CA ALA A 245 -5.34 16.69 -7.83
C ALA A 245 -5.87 16.18 -9.17
N SER A 246 -5.01 15.66 -10.03
CA SER A 246 -5.47 15.13 -11.32
C SER A 246 -4.99 13.71 -11.55
N LEU A 247 -5.90 12.83 -12.02
CA LEU A 247 -5.60 11.45 -12.38
C LEU A 247 -6.43 11.02 -13.57
N SER A 248 -5.80 10.56 -14.63
CA SER A 248 -6.52 10.00 -15.77
C SER A 248 -5.72 8.87 -16.43
N THR A 249 -6.49 7.90 -16.92
CA THR A 249 -5.97 6.82 -17.75
C THR A 249 -6.91 6.63 -18.94
N LEU A 250 -6.38 6.69 -20.15
CA LEU A 250 -7.21 6.43 -21.33
C LEU A 250 -7.59 4.94 -21.37
N ARG A 251 -8.89 4.67 -21.50
CA ARG A 251 -9.46 3.33 -21.58
C ARG A 251 -10.13 3.11 -22.94
N GLN A 252 -9.99 1.91 -23.45
CA GLN A 252 -10.66 1.49 -24.67
C GLN A 252 -12.12 1.12 -24.39
N GLU A 253 -12.98 1.31 -25.36
CA GLU A 253 -14.36 0.80 -25.33
C GLU A 253 -14.37 -0.73 -25.22
N GLY A 254 -15.41 -1.26 -24.54
CA GLY A 254 -15.54 -2.70 -24.30
C GLY A 254 -14.84 -3.22 -23.03
N LEU A 255 -14.06 -2.40 -22.36
CA LEU A 255 -13.52 -2.76 -21.03
C LEU A 255 -14.57 -2.55 -19.94
N ARG A 256 -14.47 -3.31 -18.85
CA ARG A 256 -15.35 -3.22 -17.67
C ARG A 256 -15.49 -1.77 -17.16
N GLU A 257 -14.38 -1.04 -17.14
CA GLU A 257 -14.34 0.36 -16.67
C GLU A 257 -15.19 1.30 -17.55
N MET A 258 -15.57 0.87 -18.76
CA MET A 258 -16.44 1.61 -19.68
C MET A 258 -17.88 1.05 -19.75
N ASP A 259 -18.23 0.12 -18.87
CA ASP A 259 -19.54 -0.52 -18.81
C ASP A 259 -20.35 0.01 -17.60
N PRO A 260 -21.45 0.73 -17.82
CA PRO A 260 -22.29 1.25 -16.74
C PRO A 260 -22.93 0.15 -15.90
N SER A 261 -23.18 -1.04 -16.48
CA SER A 261 -23.75 -2.18 -15.75
C SER A 261 -22.77 -2.78 -14.75
N GLN A 262 -21.47 -2.54 -14.93
CA GLN A 262 -20.38 -2.96 -14.03
C GLN A 262 -19.91 -1.85 -13.10
N ALA A 263 -20.70 -0.80 -12.92
CA ALA A 263 -20.33 0.40 -12.20
C ALA A 263 -19.05 1.05 -12.75
N GLY A 264 -18.86 1.03 -14.08
CA GLY A 264 -17.76 1.73 -14.75
C GLY A 264 -17.92 3.25 -14.65
N GLY A 265 -16.86 3.97 -15.01
CA GLY A 265 -16.82 5.43 -15.01
C GLY A 265 -15.61 6.00 -14.26
N SER A 266 -15.21 7.22 -14.62
CA SER A 266 -14.00 7.83 -14.06
C SER A 266 -14.10 8.08 -12.55
N VAL A 267 -15.32 8.35 -12.05
CA VAL A 267 -15.56 8.54 -10.62
C VAL A 267 -15.35 7.22 -9.87
N THR A 268 -15.99 6.15 -10.25
CA THR A 268 -15.84 4.86 -9.54
C THR A 268 -14.43 4.31 -9.61
N GLU A 269 -13.72 4.50 -10.73
CA GLU A 269 -12.39 3.95 -10.92
C GLU A 269 -11.27 4.76 -10.24
N ASN A 270 -11.40 6.09 -10.15
CA ASN A 270 -10.26 6.95 -9.82
C ASN A 270 -10.45 7.86 -8.61
N ILE A 271 -11.70 8.03 -8.12
CA ILE A 271 -11.97 9.06 -7.13
C ILE A 271 -11.29 8.84 -5.78
N SER A 272 -11.16 7.59 -5.32
CA SER A 272 -10.49 7.25 -4.05
C SER A 272 -9.05 7.77 -4.02
N PHE A 273 -8.37 7.80 -5.17
CA PHE A 273 -7.00 8.32 -5.26
C PHE A 273 -6.97 9.85 -5.08
N VAL A 274 -7.81 10.60 -5.81
CA VAL A 274 -7.76 12.08 -5.75
C VAL A 274 -8.36 12.63 -4.46
N LEU A 275 -9.30 11.92 -3.82
CA LEU A 275 -9.82 12.28 -2.51
C LEU A 275 -8.80 12.04 -1.38
N LEU A 276 -7.88 11.09 -1.53
CA LEU A 276 -6.86 10.78 -0.52
C LEU A 276 -6.08 12.03 -0.07
N PRO A 277 -5.37 12.79 -0.94
CA PRO A 277 -4.67 14.00 -0.51
C PRO A 277 -5.64 15.07 0.03
N ILE A 278 -6.82 15.23 -0.55
CA ILE A 278 -7.81 16.20 -0.10
C ILE A 278 -8.20 15.91 1.36
N PHE A 279 -8.57 14.67 1.66
CA PHE A 279 -9.00 14.29 3.01
C PHE A 279 -7.83 14.24 4.01
N LYS A 280 -6.62 13.88 3.57
CA LYS A 280 -5.42 13.92 4.42
C LYS A 280 -5.09 15.31 4.94
N PHE A 281 -5.33 16.33 4.14
CA PHE A 281 -4.94 17.70 4.46
C PHE A 281 -6.08 18.58 4.95
N LEU A 282 -7.30 18.40 4.43
CA LEU A 282 -8.45 19.24 4.74
C LEU A 282 -9.53 18.52 5.59
N GLY A 283 -9.39 17.19 5.77
CA GLY A 283 -10.39 16.37 6.48
C GLY A 283 -11.59 16.01 5.58
N THR A 284 -12.53 15.29 6.17
CA THR A 284 -13.72 14.77 5.45
C THR A 284 -14.95 15.68 5.54
N ASP A 285 -14.90 16.76 6.32
CA ASP A 285 -16.04 17.63 6.63
C ASP A 285 -16.13 18.82 5.65
N TYR A 286 -16.27 18.54 4.35
CA TYR A 286 -16.52 19.57 3.34
C TYR A 286 -17.97 20.11 3.44
N LYS A 287 -18.15 21.39 3.08
CA LYS A 287 -19.47 22.07 3.11
C LYS A 287 -20.29 21.82 1.86
N ASN A 288 -19.63 21.88 0.70
CA ASN A 288 -20.28 21.72 -0.60
C ASN A 288 -19.41 20.84 -1.51
N LEU A 289 -20.09 20.14 -2.42
CA LEU A 289 -19.49 19.33 -3.46
C LEU A 289 -20.24 19.57 -4.78
N MET A 290 -19.51 19.79 -5.87
CA MET A 290 -20.05 19.93 -7.23
C MET A 290 -19.21 19.12 -8.21
N PHE A 291 -19.87 18.47 -9.16
CA PHE A 291 -19.24 17.76 -10.26
C PHE A 291 -19.57 18.39 -11.59
N PHE A 292 -18.61 18.45 -12.49
CA PHE A 292 -18.74 18.82 -13.90
C PHE A 292 -18.29 17.63 -14.73
N SER A 293 -19.22 17.00 -15.43
CA SER A 293 -18.98 15.68 -16.03
C SER A 293 -19.41 15.58 -17.47
N SER A 294 -18.60 14.86 -18.25
CA SER A 294 -18.92 14.46 -19.62
C SER A 294 -19.11 12.95 -19.68
N PHE A 295 -20.21 12.52 -20.29
CA PHE A 295 -20.60 11.11 -20.36
C PHE A 295 -20.51 10.57 -21.79
N ARG A 296 -20.17 9.27 -21.90
CA ARG A 296 -20.24 8.50 -23.15
C ARG A 296 -20.73 7.09 -22.83
N GLY A 297 -21.74 6.59 -23.56
CA GLY A 297 -22.25 5.24 -23.35
C GLY A 297 -22.79 4.97 -21.94
N GLY A 298 -23.24 6.02 -21.22
CA GLY A 298 -23.78 5.88 -19.85
C GLY A 298 -22.72 5.92 -18.74
N VAL A 299 -21.43 6.05 -19.06
CA VAL A 299 -20.35 6.22 -18.09
C VAL A 299 -19.76 7.64 -18.18
N ASP A 300 -19.31 8.18 -17.06
CA ASP A 300 -18.56 9.42 -17.04
C ASP A 300 -17.13 9.15 -17.51
N ILE A 301 -16.79 9.73 -18.67
CA ILE A 301 -15.46 9.61 -19.27
C ILE A 301 -14.49 10.68 -18.75
N TYR A 302 -15.02 11.73 -18.17
CA TYR A 302 -14.28 12.80 -17.52
C TYR A 302 -15.16 13.48 -16.48
N THR A 303 -14.60 13.72 -15.30
CA THR A 303 -15.24 14.46 -14.23
C THR A 303 -14.25 15.39 -13.56
N LYS A 304 -14.61 16.68 -13.43
CA LYS A 304 -13.97 17.63 -12.52
C LYS A 304 -14.86 17.81 -11.30
N GLY A 305 -14.32 17.66 -10.10
CA GLY A 305 -15.02 17.90 -8.86
C GLY A 305 -14.43 19.07 -8.09
N ILE A 306 -15.27 19.77 -7.33
CA ILE A 306 -14.88 20.87 -6.45
C ILE A 306 -15.50 20.63 -5.08
N LEU A 307 -14.66 20.61 -4.03
CA LEU A 307 -15.05 20.52 -2.62
C LEU A 307 -14.76 21.86 -1.95
N GLN A 308 -15.77 22.43 -1.30
CA GLN A 308 -15.62 23.66 -0.54
C GLN A 308 -15.51 23.34 0.96
N TYR A 309 -14.47 23.85 1.59
CA TYR A 309 -14.24 23.83 3.03
C TYR A 309 -14.44 25.22 3.64
N PRO A 310 -14.49 25.36 4.98
CA PRO A 310 -14.65 26.67 5.62
C PRO A 310 -13.56 27.68 5.25
N SER A 311 -12.33 27.24 5.03
CA SER A 311 -11.15 28.08 4.80
C SER A 311 -10.31 27.64 3.60
N ALA A 312 -10.80 26.67 2.80
CA ALA A 312 -10.07 26.14 1.66
C ALA A 312 -11.03 25.66 0.57
N VAL A 313 -10.48 25.50 -0.63
CA VAL A 313 -11.14 24.81 -1.73
C VAL A 313 -10.26 23.67 -2.19
N ALA A 314 -10.84 22.55 -2.57
CA ALA A 314 -10.13 21.49 -3.25
C ALA A 314 -10.79 21.19 -4.59
N SER A 315 -10.00 20.90 -5.60
CA SER A 315 -10.50 20.43 -6.88
C SER A 315 -9.80 19.15 -7.32
N PHE A 316 -10.49 18.35 -8.13
CA PHE A 316 -9.87 17.20 -8.79
C PHE A 316 -10.33 17.07 -10.25
N LYS A 317 -9.49 16.43 -11.06
CA LYS A 317 -9.80 16.05 -12.44
C LYS A 317 -9.50 14.57 -12.61
N ILE A 318 -10.50 13.79 -13.00
CA ILE A 318 -10.40 12.37 -13.27
C ILE A 318 -10.95 12.05 -14.65
N GLY A 319 -10.38 11.03 -15.31
CA GLY A 319 -10.81 10.70 -16.67
C GLY A 319 -10.42 9.30 -17.11
N LEU A 320 -11.32 8.70 -17.91
CA LEU A 320 -11.09 7.46 -18.66
C LEU A 320 -11.04 7.68 -20.17
N GLY A 321 -11.64 8.81 -20.65
CA GLY A 321 -11.65 9.19 -22.06
C GLY A 321 -10.89 10.50 -22.36
N VAL A 322 -10.37 11.14 -21.33
CA VAL A 322 -9.62 12.40 -21.42
C VAL A 322 -8.31 12.26 -20.64
N LYS A 323 -7.19 12.66 -21.25
CA LYS A 323 -5.88 12.69 -20.58
C LYS A 323 -5.71 14.04 -19.86
N THR A 324 -5.38 13.98 -18.56
CA THR A 324 -5.05 15.13 -17.71
C THR A 324 -3.58 15.18 -17.36
N GLU A 325 -3.15 16.22 -16.66
CA GLU A 325 -1.74 16.46 -16.29
C GLU A 325 -1.18 15.37 -15.40
N GLY A 326 -1.99 14.84 -14.46
CA GLY A 326 -1.58 13.77 -13.54
C GLY A 326 -0.69 14.24 -12.39
N ASN A 327 -0.78 15.53 -12.02
CA ASN A 327 -0.04 16.15 -10.93
C ASN A 327 -0.93 16.38 -9.69
N LEU A 328 -0.28 16.66 -8.55
CA LEU A 328 -0.90 17.12 -7.31
C LEU A 328 -0.23 18.44 -6.89
N VAL A 329 -1.05 19.45 -6.62
CA VAL A 329 -0.61 20.76 -6.09
C VAL A 329 -1.33 21.03 -4.79
N ILE A 330 -0.59 21.44 -3.76
CA ILE A 330 -1.13 21.81 -2.44
C ILE A 330 -0.63 23.20 -2.13
N SER A 331 -1.50 24.19 -2.20
CA SER A 331 -1.17 25.62 -2.08
C SER A 331 -1.42 26.10 -0.65
N GLY A 332 -0.43 26.73 -0.07
CA GLY A 332 -0.49 27.32 1.27
C GLY A 332 -0.09 28.80 1.30
N THR A 333 -0.26 29.42 2.45
CA THR A 333 0.00 30.87 2.63
C THR A 333 1.47 31.27 2.61
N ARG A 334 2.40 30.30 2.65
CA ARG A 334 3.86 30.57 2.65
C ARG A 334 4.59 29.87 1.49
N GLY A 335 3.95 28.98 0.81
CA GLY A 335 4.51 28.21 -0.31
C GLY A 335 3.54 27.15 -0.76
N TYR A 336 3.98 26.31 -1.69
CA TYR A 336 3.16 25.21 -2.17
C TYR A 336 4.00 23.94 -2.36
N ALA A 337 3.33 22.79 -2.28
CA ALA A 337 3.90 21.51 -2.67
C ALA A 337 3.48 21.14 -4.09
N TYR A 338 4.42 20.64 -4.86
CA TYR A 338 4.20 20.14 -6.21
C TYR A 338 4.68 18.70 -6.33
N VAL A 339 3.79 17.80 -6.71
CA VAL A 339 4.09 16.41 -7.03
C VAL A 339 3.79 16.19 -8.51
N PRO A 340 4.83 15.94 -9.35
CA PRO A 340 4.63 15.75 -10.79
C PRO A 340 3.91 14.42 -11.10
N ALA A 341 3.50 14.28 -12.36
CA ALA A 341 2.90 13.06 -12.86
C ALA A 341 3.91 11.88 -12.89
N PRO A 342 3.47 10.69 -12.51
CA PRO A 342 2.18 10.31 -11.94
C PRO A 342 2.18 10.44 -10.42
N TRP A 343 1.57 11.50 -9.88
CA TRP A 343 1.62 11.80 -8.45
C TRP A 343 1.14 10.64 -7.53
N TRP A 344 0.22 9.80 -8.01
CA TRP A 344 -0.25 8.62 -7.27
C TRP A 344 0.77 7.48 -7.18
N LYS A 345 1.94 7.66 -7.78
CA LYS A 345 3.16 6.87 -7.62
C LYS A 345 4.29 7.78 -7.14
N THR A 346 4.07 8.49 -6.05
CA THR A 346 4.99 9.53 -5.55
C THR A 346 6.39 8.97 -5.33
N ASP A 347 7.33 9.42 -6.15
CA ASP A 347 8.78 9.17 -6.02
C ASP A 347 9.59 10.45 -5.94
N TYR A 348 8.93 11.57 -6.22
CA TYR A 348 9.52 12.89 -6.20
C TYR A 348 8.48 13.94 -5.83
N PHE A 349 8.86 14.96 -5.05
CA PHE A 349 8.07 16.16 -4.84
C PHE A 349 8.94 17.36 -4.49
N GLU A 350 8.38 18.55 -4.65
CA GLU A 350 9.02 19.82 -4.33
C GLU A 350 8.17 20.63 -3.35
N LEU A 351 8.84 21.34 -2.43
CA LEU A 351 8.26 22.47 -1.72
C LEU A 351 8.82 23.73 -2.35
N ARG A 352 7.96 24.60 -2.83
CA ARG A 352 8.31 25.84 -3.54
C ARG A 352 7.79 27.06 -2.79
N TYR A 353 8.61 28.08 -2.74
CA TYR A 353 8.38 29.31 -2.00
C TYR A 353 8.57 30.52 -2.90
N GLU A 354 8.14 31.72 -2.46
CA GLU A 354 8.36 32.98 -3.18
C GLU A 354 9.88 33.21 -3.39
N ASP A 355 10.69 33.02 -2.33
CA ASP A 355 12.15 32.97 -2.51
C ASP A 355 12.55 31.59 -3.04
N ILE A 356 12.99 31.55 -4.29
CA ILE A 356 13.43 30.34 -4.98
C ILE A 356 14.59 29.61 -4.28
N ASN A 357 15.41 30.33 -3.49
CA ASN A 357 16.50 29.74 -2.73
C ASN A 357 16.02 28.89 -1.55
N MET A 358 14.75 29.07 -1.13
CA MET A 358 14.10 28.26 -0.13
C MET A 358 13.50 26.95 -0.66
N ASN A 359 13.47 26.78 -1.98
CA ASN A 359 12.89 25.60 -2.62
C ASN A 359 13.61 24.32 -2.18
N ARG A 360 12.84 23.27 -1.92
CA ARG A 360 13.35 21.97 -1.51
C ARG A 360 12.82 20.87 -2.42
N LYS A 361 13.69 19.94 -2.77
CA LYS A 361 13.39 18.79 -3.63
C LYS A 361 13.64 17.51 -2.86
N TYR A 362 12.70 16.58 -2.97
CA TYR A 362 12.75 15.31 -2.27
C TYR A 362 12.62 14.18 -3.27
N PHE A 363 13.58 13.27 -3.26
CA PHE A 363 13.67 12.15 -4.18
C PHE A 363 13.58 10.85 -3.41
N TYR A 364 12.81 9.91 -3.94
CA TYR A 364 12.63 8.59 -3.38
C TYR A 364 12.81 7.55 -4.47
N SER A 365 13.37 6.42 -4.09
CA SER A 365 13.38 5.24 -4.95
C SER A 365 12.40 4.22 -4.38
N TYR A 366 11.54 3.70 -5.21
CA TYR A 366 10.74 2.53 -4.88
C TYR A 366 10.83 1.50 -6.00
N VAL A 367 10.65 0.25 -5.65
CA VAL A 367 10.74 -0.85 -6.60
C VAL A 367 9.34 -1.39 -6.89
N GLY A 368 9.07 -1.73 -8.15
CA GLY A 368 7.82 -2.33 -8.59
C GLY A 368 6.67 -1.35 -8.74
N GLU A 369 5.45 -1.82 -8.45
CA GLU A 369 4.20 -1.06 -8.64
C GLU A 369 3.71 -0.38 -7.36
N GLY A 370 4.40 -0.61 -6.24
CA GLY A 370 4.07 -0.06 -4.93
C GLY A 370 2.95 -0.78 -4.17
N LEU A 371 2.41 -1.86 -4.72
CA LEU A 371 1.37 -2.67 -4.07
C LEU A 371 1.94 -3.40 -2.83
N ARG A 372 3.25 -3.65 -2.81
CA ARG A 372 3.94 -4.25 -1.65
C ARG A 372 3.82 -3.42 -0.37
N TYR A 373 3.76 -2.09 -0.47
CA TYR A 373 3.69 -1.22 0.71
C TYR A 373 2.33 -1.30 1.40
N GLU A 374 1.23 -1.44 0.66
CA GLU A 374 -0.09 -1.64 1.26
C GLU A 374 -0.22 -3.03 1.86
N LEU A 375 0.30 -4.07 1.19
CA LEU A 375 0.34 -5.42 1.75
C LEU A 375 1.20 -5.48 3.01
N GLN A 376 2.37 -4.84 3.01
CA GLN A 376 3.23 -4.74 4.18
C GLN A 376 2.51 -4.12 5.37
N GLU A 377 1.80 -3.02 5.16
CA GLU A 377 1.00 -2.37 6.20
C GLU A 377 -0.13 -3.29 6.67
N PHE A 378 -0.83 -3.97 5.76
CA PHE A 378 -1.89 -4.91 6.09
C PHE A 378 -1.41 -6.04 6.98
N ILE A 379 -0.30 -6.71 6.62
CA ILE A 379 0.31 -7.76 7.43
C ILE A 379 0.80 -7.23 8.78
N SER A 380 1.37 -6.03 8.81
CA SER A 380 1.78 -5.36 10.06
C SER A 380 0.58 -5.10 10.96
N CYS A 381 -0.55 -4.65 10.40
CA CYS A 381 -1.79 -4.44 11.16
C CYS A 381 -2.33 -5.74 11.75
N ILE A 382 -2.36 -6.83 10.97
CA ILE A 382 -2.78 -8.16 11.46
C ILE A 382 -1.90 -8.59 12.65
N ASN A 383 -0.59 -8.57 12.48
CA ASN A 383 0.36 -9.02 13.50
C ASN A 383 0.34 -8.17 14.79
N LYS A 384 -0.06 -6.90 14.68
CA LYS A 384 -0.18 -5.96 15.82
C LYS A 384 -1.61 -5.84 16.35
N HIS A 385 -2.56 -6.61 15.82
CA HIS A 385 -3.99 -6.54 16.15
C HIS A 385 -4.59 -5.13 15.95
N ILE A 386 -4.12 -4.41 14.91
CA ILE A 386 -4.63 -3.10 14.51
C ILE A 386 -5.77 -3.32 13.51
N LEU A 387 -6.95 -2.80 13.82
CA LEU A 387 -8.15 -3.05 13.02
C LEU A 387 -8.16 -2.30 11.69
N THR A 388 -7.52 -1.14 11.64
CA THR A 388 -7.37 -0.34 10.42
C THR A 388 -6.09 0.49 10.46
N SER A 389 -5.47 0.72 9.30
CA SER A 389 -4.27 1.56 9.22
C SER A 389 -4.59 3.04 9.47
N HIS A 390 -3.70 3.74 10.18
CA HIS A 390 -3.76 5.19 10.30
C HIS A 390 -3.44 5.93 8.98
N ARG A 391 -2.85 5.23 8.01
CA ARG A 391 -2.50 5.78 6.70
C ARG A 391 -3.70 5.97 5.79
N LEU A 392 -4.78 5.20 6.01
CA LEU A 392 -6.09 5.41 5.42
C LEU A 392 -7.14 5.07 6.47
N THR A 393 -7.76 6.08 7.05
CA THR A 393 -8.67 5.94 8.18
C THR A 393 -10.07 5.50 7.76
N THR A 394 -10.84 4.94 8.70
CA THR A 394 -12.23 4.55 8.46
C THR A 394 -13.11 5.73 8.02
N SER A 395 -12.89 6.92 8.59
CA SER A 395 -13.62 8.13 8.18
C SER A 395 -13.34 8.52 6.74
N GLU A 396 -12.10 8.39 6.26
CA GLU A 396 -11.73 8.66 4.88
C GLU A 396 -12.34 7.64 3.91
N MET A 397 -12.36 6.35 4.26
CA MET A 397 -13.03 5.30 3.47
C MET A 397 -14.54 5.57 3.34
N VAL A 398 -15.22 5.85 4.46
CA VAL A 398 -16.66 6.17 4.46
C VAL A 398 -16.96 7.44 3.65
N ALA A 399 -16.16 8.48 3.82
CA ALA A 399 -16.34 9.73 3.07
C ALA A 399 -16.13 9.54 1.55
N SER A 400 -15.14 8.73 1.15
CA SER A 400 -14.93 8.37 -0.26
C SER A 400 -16.12 7.62 -0.84
N ALA A 401 -16.66 6.63 -0.14
CA ALA A 401 -17.88 5.94 -0.55
C ALA A 401 -19.08 6.89 -0.64
N GLY A 402 -19.21 7.86 0.28
CA GLY A 402 -20.25 8.87 0.27
C GLY A 402 -20.17 9.81 -0.96
N VAL A 403 -18.97 10.19 -1.38
CA VAL A 403 -18.78 10.99 -2.61
C VAL A 403 -19.17 10.18 -3.85
N ILE A 404 -18.79 8.90 -3.91
CA ILE A 404 -19.18 8.00 -5.00
C ILE A 404 -20.72 7.83 -5.05
N GLU A 405 -21.32 7.55 -3.90
CA GLU A 405 -22.78 7.42 -3.77
C GLU A 405 -23.52 8.68 -4.22
N CYS A 406 -23.04 9.86 -3.80
CA CYS A 406 -23.57 11.15 -4.21
C CYS A 406 -23.57 11.30 -5.73
N PHE A 407 -22.44 10.99 -6.37
CA PHE A 407 -22.31 11.04 -7.83
C PHE A 407 -23.22 10.04 -8.53
N ARG A 408 -23.21 8.78 -8.12
CA ARG A 408 -24.03 7.72 -8.72
C ARG A 408 -25.53 7.97 -8.60
N ASN A 409 -25.96 8.67 -7.56
CA ASN A 409 -27.34 9.13 -7.38
C ASN A 409 -27.66 10.39 -8.20
N GLY A 410 -26.79 10.86 -9.07
CA GLY A 410 -26.99 12.04 -9.93
C GLY A 410 -27.00 13.38 -9.18
N LYS A 411 -26.51 13.41 -7.93
CA LYS A 411 -26.52 14.63 -7.11
C LYS A 411 -25.33 15.53 -7.45
N HIS A 412 -25.59 16.84 -7.51
CA HIS A 412 -24.59 17.89 -7.70
C HIS A 412 -23.75 17.76 -9.00
N ILE A 413 -24.36 17.21 -10.07
CA ILE A 413 -23.71 17.03 -11.37
C ILE A 413 -24.21 18.09 -12.36
N ALA A 414 -23.27 18.86 -12.92
CA ALA A 414 -23.48 19.68 -14.11
C ALA A 414 -22.85 18.95 -15.33
N LEU A 415 -23.63 18.81 -16.38
CA LEU A 415 -23.19 18.14 -17.63
C LEU A 415 -22.65 19.17 -18.62
N PHE A 416 -21.68 18.77 -19.45
CA PHE A 416 -21.18 19.55 -20.58
C PHE A 416 -20.73 18.66 -21.74
#